data_89f6e3e46a4d047933b6010c8298303b
#
_entry.id   89f6e3e46a4d047933b6010c8298303b
#
_cell.length_a   1.000
_cell.length_b   1.000
_cell.length_c   1.000
_cell.angle_alpha   90.00
_cell.angle_beta   90.00
_cell.angle_gamma   90.00
#
_symmetry.space_group_name_H-M   'P 1'
#
loop_
_entity.id
_entity.type
_entity.pdbx_description
1 polymer ?
#
loop_
_entity_poly.entity_id
_entity_poly.type
_entity_poly.pdbx_seq_one_letter_code
_entity_poly.pdbx_strand_id
1 'polypeptide(L)'
;AFVRTSGYLPGPNDVYVSMGQVKKYGLRKGDAVHGSIRTPREGDRRNQRQKFVPLQSIDSINGLSVEEAMNRPQFNKLTPLYPQERLKQETTPNKLTGRLVDIVAPIGKGQRGLIVSPPKAGKTITLQNIANAIATNNPEVHLMVVLVDERPEEVTDMERTVQGEVISSTFDRPASDHTTVAELAIERAKRLVELGQDVVVLLDSMTRLARAYN
;
A
#
# COMPACT_ATOMS: atom_id res chain seq x y z
N ALA A 1 -16.86 -4.19 -9.67
CA ALA A 1 -15.71 -3.96 -8.81
C ALA A 1 -15.93 -4.66 -7.46
N PHE A 2 -14.87 -4.72 -6.64
CA PHE A 2 -14.93 -5.35 -5.32
C PHE A 2 -14.19 -4.50 -4.29
N VAL A 3 -14.76 -4.37 -3.10
CA VAL A 3 -14.08 -3.86 -1.92
C VAL A 3 -13.45 -5.06 -1.19
N ARG A 4 -12.13 -5.01 -1.01
CA ARG A 4 -11.40 -6.02 -0.25
C ARG A 4 -11.64 -5.80 1.25
N THR A 5 -11.92 -6.86 1.99
CA THR A 5 -12.23 -6.77 3.42
C THR A 5 -11.14 -7.36 4.31
N SER A 6 -10.25 -8.18 3.75
CA SER A 6 -9.20 -8.90 4.49
C SER A 6 -7.82 -8.73 3.87
N GLY A 7 -7.46 -7.49 3.50
CA GLY A 7 -6.16 -7.16 2.90
C GLY A 7 -6.23 -6.82 1.41
N TYR A 8 -5.15 -7.08 0.68
CA TYR A 8 -4.98 -6.65 -0.72
C TYR A 8 -5.35 -7.72 -1.75
N LEU A 9 -5.55 -8.96 -1.32
CA LEU A 9 -5.94 -10.09 -2.16
C LEU A 9 -7.44 -10.40 -2.08
N PRO A 10 -8.01 -11.07 -3.09
CA PRO A 10 -9.39 -11.53 -3.06
C PRO A 10 -9.70 -12.39 -1.84
N GLY A 11 -10.78 -12.09 -1.15
CA GLY A 11 -11.26 -12.83 0.00
C GLY A 11 -12.72 -13.25 -0.11
N PRO A 12 -13.16 -14.21 0.72
CA PRO A 12 -14.52 -14.75 0.67
C PRO A 12 -15.59 -13.73 1.10
N ASN A 13 -15.21 -12.73 1.88
CA ASN A 13 -16.11 -11.69 2.40
C ASN A 13 -16.03 -10.38 1.61
N ASP A 14 -15.42 -10.40 0.42
CA ASP A 14 -15.33 -9.22 -0.42
C ASP A 14 -16.72 -8.72 -0.82
N VAL A 15 -16.88 -7.41 -0.83
CA VAL A 15 -18.14 -6.75 -1.12
C VAL A 15 -18.20 -6.32 -2.59
N TYR A 16 -19.24 -6.73 -3.30
CA TYR A 16 -19.44 -6.36 -4.69
C TYR A 16 -19.93 -4.92 -4.83
N VAL A 17 -19.30 -4.18 -5.73
CA VAL A 17 -19.68 -2.82 -6.10
C VAL A 17 -20.03 -2.77 -7.58
N SER A 18 -21.24 -2.33 -7.91
CA SER A 18 -21.69 -2.20 -9.29
C SER A 18 -20.95 -1.09 -10.04
N MET A 19 -20.81 -1.21 -11.35
CA MET A 19 -20.21 -0.15 -12.16
C MET A 19 -20.98 1.17 -12.11
N GLY A 20 -22.31 1.10 -11.90
CA GLY A 20 -23.13 2.29 -11.65
C GLY A 20 -22.71 3.03 -10.39
N GLN A 21 -22.47 2.30 -9.30
CA GLN A 21 -21.98 2.89 -8.05
C GLN A 21 -20.56 3.44 -8.19
N VAL A 22 -19.66 2.71 -8.87
CA VAL A 22 -18.30 3.20 -9.15
C VAL A 22 -18.32 4.55 -9.86
N LYS A 23 -19.15 4.70 -10.89
CA LYS A 23 -19.31 5.96 -11.62
C LYS A 23 -20.00 7.04 -10.79
N LYS A 24 -21.08 6.68 -10.09
CA LYS A 24 -21.86 7.63 -9.25
C LYS A 24 -21.02 8.27 -8.16
N TYR A 25 -20.17 7.50 -7.49
CA TYR A 25 -19.36 7.95 -6.36
C TYR A 25 -17.91 8.32 -6.75
N GLY A 26 -17.56 8.23 -8.03
CA GLY A 26 -16.21 8.54 -8.50
C GLY A 26 -15.13 7.66 -7.89
N LEU A 27 -15.43 6.38 -7.62
CA LEU A 27 -14.48 5.45 -7.00
C LEU A 27 -13.30 5.14 -7.91
N ARG A 28 -12.13 5.03 -7.31
CA ARG A 28 -10.89 4.69 -7.99
C ARG A 28 -10.25 3.47 -7.34
N LYS A 29 -9.45 2.71 -8.11
CA LYS A 29 -8.65 1.60 -7.56
C LYS A 29 -7.76 2.12 -6.44
N GLY A 30 -7.74 1.41 -5.31
CA GLY A 30 -6.99 1.82 -4.12
C GLY A 30 -7.73 2.72 -3.13
N ASP A 31 -8.99 3.09 -3.41
CA ASP A 31 -9.81 3.81 -2.43
C ASP A 31 -10.17 2.92 -1.23
N ALA A 32 -10.10 3.48 -0.03
CA ALA A 32 -10.69 2.90 1.16
C ALA A 32 -12.14 3.37 1.28
N VAL A 33 -13.08 2.43 1.27
CA VAL A 33 -14.51 2.71 1.30
C VAL A 33 -15.10 2.27 2.64
N HIS A 34 -15.83 3.15 3.29
CA HIS A 34 -16.66 2.85 4.45
C HIS A 34 -18.12 2.98 4.05
N GLY A 35 -18.93 1.97 4.40
CA GLY A 35 -20.32 1.93 3.98
C GLY A 35 -21.09 0.76 4.58
N SER A 36 -22.32 0.57 4.17
CA SER A 36 -23.20 -0.49 4.66
C SER A 36 -23.46 -1.57 3.61
N ILE A 37 -23.63 -2.80 4.10
CA ILE A 37 -24.05 -3.95 3.31
C ILE A 37 -25.38 -4.48 3.87
N ARG A 38 -26.14 -5.17 3.05
CA ARG A 38 -27.36 -5.82 3.52
C ARG A 38 -26.99 -7.12 4.24
N THR A 39 -27.38 -7.25 5.50
CA THR A 39 -27.23 -8.50 6.23
C THR A 39 -28.04 -9.60 5.54
N PRO A 40 -27.46 -10.76 5.21
CA PRO A 40 -28.24 -11.89 4.67
C PRO A 40 -29.31 -12.30 5.68
N ARG A 41 -30.58 -12.33 5.27
CA ARG A 41 -31.66 -12.87 6.12
C ARG A 41 -31.50 -14.37 6.18
N GLU A 42 -31.63 -14.94 7.38
CA GLU A 42 -31.65 -16.39 7.67
C GLU A 42 -32.86 -17.10 7.04
N GLY A 43 -33.00 -17.12 5.78
CA GLY A 43 -34.14 -17.72 5.06
C GLY A 43 -33.99 -17.65 3.55
N ASP A 44 -33.06 -16.86 3.08
CA ASP A 44 -32.87 -16.59 1.63
C ASP A 44 -31.95 -17.65 0.98
N ARG A 45 -32.15 -18.94 1.35
CA ARG A 45 -31.50 -20.08 0.69
C ARG A 45 -31.85 -20.23 -0.79
N ARG A 46 -32.75 -19.40 -1.34
CA ARG A 46 -33.20 -19.47 -2.74
C ARG A 46 -32.29 -18.72 -3.72
N ASN A 47 -31.36 -17.87 -3.26
CA ASN A 47 -30.42 -17.15 -4.12
C ASN A 47 -28.97 -17.63 -4.01
N GLN A 48 -28.73 -18.93 -4.13
CA GLN A 48 -27.40 -19.54 -4.22
C GLN A 48 -26.53 -19.04 -5.40
N ARG A 49 -27.03 -18.08 -6.22
CA ARG A 49 -26.29 -17.51 -7.35
C ARG A 49 -25.47 -16.26 -7.04
N GLN A 50 -25.72 -15.58 -5.93
CA GLN A 50 -24.89 -14.42 -5.53
C GLN A 50 -23.79 -14.84 -4.57
N LYS A 51 -22.59 -15.03 -5.09
CA LYS A 51 -21.40 -15.41 -4.34
C LYS A 51 -20.88 -14.29 -3.42
N PHE A 52 -21.22 -13.03 -3.68
CA PHE A 52 -20.75 -11.86 -2.96
C PHE A 52 -21.92 -10.95 -2.55
N VAL A 53 -21.78 -10.32 -1.37
CA VAL A 53 -22.76 -9.37 -0.85
C VAL A 53 -22.58 -8.03 -1.56
N PRO A 54 -23.67 -7.40 -2.09
CA PRO A 54 -23.58 -6.11 -2.73
C PRO A 54 -23.50 -4.97 -1.71
N LEU A 55 -22.71 -3.95 -2.03
CA LEU A 55 -22.66 -2.68 -1.28
C LEU A 55 -24.01 -1.94 -1.42
N GLN A 56 -24.58 -1.50 -0.29
CA GLN A 56 -25.83 -0.73 -0.28
C GLN A 56 -25.59 0.78 -0.33
N SER A 57 -24.82 1.30 0.59
CA SER A 57 -24.49 2.72 0.67
C SER A 57 -23.01 2.93 0.95
N ILE A 58 -22.52 4.11 0.61
CA ILE A 58 -21.18 4.58 0.92
C ILE A 58 -21.34 5.79 1.84
N ASP A 59 -20.69 5.73 2.98
CA ASP A 59 -20.71 6.79 3.99
C ASP A 59 -19.49 7.70 3.85
N SER A 60 -18.31 7.10 3.59
CA SER A 60 -17.09 7.85 3.34
C SER A 60 -16.13 7.13 2.39
N ILE A 61 -15.27 7.91 1.73
CA ILE A 61 -14.22 7.43 0.83
C ILE A 61 -12.89 8.03 1.31
N ASN A 62 -11.94 7.19 1.70
CA ASN A 62 -10.65 7.62 2.27
C ASN A 62 -10.78 8.56 3.48
N GLY A 63 -11.85 8.42 4.27
CA GLY A 63 -12.14 9.29 5.42
C GLY A 63 -12.79 10.63 5.07
N LEU A 64 -12.98 10.96 3.81
CA LEU A 64 -13.70 12.13 3.33
C LEU A 64 -15.18 11.83 3.11
N SER A 65 -16.03 12.86 3.14
CA SER A 65 -17.39 12.74 2.62
C SER A 65 -17.39 12.39 1.14
N VAL A 66 -18.49 11.82 0.65
CA VAL A 66 -18.62 11.43 -0.78
C VAL A 66 -18.39 12.64 -1.70
N GLU A 67 -18.92 13.80 -1.35
CA GLU A 67 -18.80 15.04 -2.14
C GLU A 67 -17.36 15.54 -2.22
N GLU A 68 -16.66 15.58 -1.08
CA GLU A 68 -15.24 15.95 -1.02
C GLU A 68 -14.37 14.97 -1.80
N ALA A 69 -14.64 13.67 -1.68
CA ALA A 69 -13.90 12.63 -2.40
C ALA A 69 -14.07 12.74 -3.92
N MET A 70 -15.23 13.16 -4.41
CA MET A 70 -15.46 13.39 -5.84
C MET A 70 -14.66 14.57 -6.40
N ASN A 71 -14.42 15.60 -5.58
CA ASN A 71 -13.71 16.83 -5.96
C ASN A 71 -12.18 16.74 -5.77
N ARG A 72 -11.66 15.62 -5.28
CA ARG A 72 -10.23 15.43 -5.06
C ARG A 72 -9.41 15.46 -6.37
N PRO A 73 -8.16 15.93 -6.35
CA PRO A 73 -7.29 15.92 -7.51
C PRO A 73 -7.05 14.49 -8.01
N GLN A 74 -6.65 14.36 -9.26
CA GLN A 74 -6.21 13.10 -9.84
C GLN A 74 -4.69 13.03 -9.80
N PHE A 75 -4.13 11.94 -9.30
CA PHE A 75 -2.69 11.74 -9.20
C PHE A 75 -1.95 12.03 -10.53
N ASN A 76 -2.49 11.55 -11.64
CA ASN A 76 -1.90 11.72 -12.97
C ASN A 76 -1.91 13.17 -13.48
N LYS A 77 -2.63 14.07 -12.82
CA LYS A 77 -2.67 15.51 -13.13
C LYS A 77 -1.78 16.34 -12.23
N LEU A 78 -1.18 15.72 -11.19
CA LEU A 78 -0.23 16.40 -10.32
C LEU A 78 1.09 16.61 -11.06
N THR A 79 1.69 17.79 -10.88
CA THR A 79 2.98 18.10 -11.47
C THR A 79 4.10 17.50 -10.63
N PRO A 80 4.93 16.59 -11.19
CA PRO A 80 6.07 16.07 -10.46
C PRO A 80 7.14 17.16 -10.30
N LEU A 81 7.65 17.29 -9.08
CA LEU A 81 8.73 18.22 -8.75
C LEU A 81 9.98 17.43 -8.35
N TYR A 82 11.16 18.04 -8.54
CA TYR A 82 12.38 17.52 -7.94
C TYR A 82 12.27 17.56 -6.41
N PRO A 83 12.83 16.56 -5.69
CA PRO A 83 12.81 16.54 -4.24
C PRO A 83 13.43 17.80 -3.64
N GLN A 84 12.65 18.56 -2.88
CA GLN A 84 13.08 19.77 -2.19
C GLN A 84 13.31 19.52 -0.70
N GLU A 85 12.67 18.50 -0.15
CA GLU A 85 12.65 18.17 1.27
C GLU A 85 13.27 16.78 1.50
N ARG A 86 14.26 16.73 2.39
CA ARG A 86 14.99 15.48 2.69
C ARG A 86 14.29 14.66 3.74
N LEU A 87 14.24 13.36 3.53
CA LEU A 87 13.88 12.35 4.53
C LEU A 87 15.14 11.97 5.32
N LYS A 88 15.37 12.60 6.45
CA LYS A 88 16.54 12.35 7.30
C LYS A 88 16.58 10.90 7.79
N GLN A 89 17.71 10.23 7.59
CA GLN A 89 17.90 8.82 7.96
C GLN A 89 18.69 8.65 9.28
N GLU A 90 19.49 9.64 9.67
CA GLU A 90 20.19 9.61 10.94
C GLU A 90 19.21 9.71 12.12
N THR A 91 19.28 8.75 13.06
CA THR A 91 18.44 8.72 14.28
C THR A 91 19.29 8.90 15.53
N THR A 92 20.13 7.91 15.86
CA THR A 92 20.98 7.94 17.04
C THR A 92 22.45 7.82 16.65
N PRO A 93 23.40 8.33 17.46
CA PRO A 93 24.84 8.30 17.14
C PRO A 93 25.39 6.88 16.87
N ASN A 94 24.79 5.87 17.48
CA ASN A 94 25.23 4.47 17.36
C ASN A 94 24.71 3.78 16.08
N LYS A 95 23.74 4.38 15.36
CA LYS A 95 23.18 3.83 14.13
C LYS A 95 23.82 4.49 12.92
N LEU A 96 25.01 3.99 12.54
CA LEU A 96 25.83 4.57 11.47
C LEU A 96 25.21 4.47 10.08
N THR A 97 24.41 3.44 9.82
CA THR A 97 23.80 3.21 8.47
C THR A 97 22.98 4.41 7.99
N GLY A 98 22.13 4.96 8.84
CA GLY A 98 21.30 6.12 8.49
C GLY A 98 22.16 7.35 8.19
N ARG A 99 23.21 7.61 8.99
CA ARG A 99 24.15 8.70 8.76
C ARG A 99 24.93 8.55 7.45
N LEU A 100 25.34 7.32 7.12
CA LEU A 100 26.01 7.04 5.84
C LEU A 100 25.09 7.32 4.65
N VAL A 101 23.82 6.90 4.74
CA VAL A 101 22.81 7.19 3.71
C VAL A 101 22.64 8.71 3.54
N ASP A 102 22.53 9.45 4.64
CA ASP A 102 22.37 10.92 4.59
C ASP A 102 23.54 11.65 3.93
N ILE A 103 24.76 11.10 4.04
CA ILE A 103 25.96 11.70 3.47
C ILE A 103 26.17 11.30 2.01
N VAL A 104 26.01 10.00 1.70
CA VAL A 104 26.42 9.44 0.38
C VAL A 104 25.25 9.39 -0.60
N ALA A 105 24.04 9.13 -0.14
CA ALA A 105 22.86 8.93 -0.96
C ALA A 105 21.60 9.47 -0.28
N PRO A 106 21.51 10.79 -0.04
CA PRO A 106 20.37 11.39 0.65
C PRO A 106 19.05 11.11 -0.08
N ILE A 107 18.00 10.79 0.67
CA ILE A 107 16.67 10.47 0.16
C ILE A 107 15.76 11.68 0.38
N GLY A 108 15.05 12.10 -0.67
CA GLY A 108 14.09 13.20 -0.60
C GLY A 108 12.65 12.76 -0.85
N LYS A 109 11.70 13.55 -0.38
CA LYS A 109 10.27 13.35 -0.67
C LYS A 109 10.02 13.47 -2.19
N GLY A 110 9.33 12.47 -2.77
CA GLY A 110 9.10 12.38 -4.22
C GLY A 110 10.21 11.70 -5.02
N GLN A 111 11.31 11.29 -4.37
CA GLN A 111 12.42 10.60 -5.03
C GLN A 111 12.13 9.11 -5.22
N ARG A 112 12.61 8.55 -6.32
CA ARG A 112 12.73 7.10 -6.53
C ARG A 112 14.17 6.68 -6.26
N GLY A 113 14.37 5.76 -5.31
CA GLY A 113 15.65 5.18 -4.96
C GLY A 113 15.71 3.68 -5.29
N LEU A 114 16.88 3.19 -5.63
CA LEU A 114 17.13 1.77 -5.86
C LEU A 114 18.22 1.28 -4.91
N ILE A 115 17.91 0.21 -4.14
CA ILE A 115 18.89 -0.47 -3.28
C ILE A 115 19.41 -1.66 -4.07
N VAL A 116 20.63 -1.55 -4.57
CA VAL A 116 21.33 -2.62 -5.28
C VAL A 116 22.25 -3.35 -4.31
N SER A 117 22.03 -4.63 -4.16
CA SER A 117 22.77 -5.45 -3.20
C SER A 117 22.91 -6.89 -3.71
N PRO A 118 24.10 -7.49 -3.61
CA PRO A 118 24.26 -8.91 -3.85
C PRO A 118 23.50 -9.73 -2.77
N PRO A 119 23.23 -11.01 -3.05
CA PRO A 119 22.61 -11.90 -2.07
C PRO A 119 23.39 -11.91 -0.75
N LYS A 120 22.69 -11.95 0.39
CA LYS A 120 23.24 -12.00 1.76
C LYS A 120 24.08 -10.80 2.19
N ALA A 121 24.02 -9.66 1.50
CA ALA A 121 24.76 -8.45 1.85
C ALA A 121 23.99 -7.50 2.79
N GLY A 122 22.87 -7.93 3.38
CA GLY A 122 22.13 -7.15 4.37
C GLY A 122 21.06 -6.22 3.78
N LYS A 123 20.52 -6.51 2.59
CA LYS A 123 19.46 -5.71 1.96
C LYS A 123 18.26 -5.52 2.90
N THR A 124 17.72 -6.57 3.49
CA THR A 124 16.57 -6.52 4.41
C THR A 124 16.86 -5.66 5.63
N ILE A 125 18.05 -5.79 6.21
CA ILE A 125 18.48 -4.96 7.35
C ILE A 125 18.57 -3.48 6.96
N THR A 126 19.07 -3.18 5.77
CA THR A 126 19.13 -1.81 5.24
C THR A 126 17.71 -1.26 5.07
N LEU A 127 16.80 -2.05 4.53
CA LEU A 127 15.40 -1.66 4.33
C LEU A 127 14.70 -1.38 5.66
N GLN A 128 14.89 -2.26 6.66
CA GLN A 128 14.37 -2.07 8.02
C GLN A 128 14.94 -0.80 8.68
N ASN A 129 16.23 -0.53 8.51
CA ASN A 129 16.86 0.67 9.04
C ASN A 129 16.27 1.95 8.41
N ILE A 130 16.05 1.96 7.10
CA ILE A 130 15.41 3.07 6.38
C ILE A 130 13.97 3.25 6.88
N ALA A 131 13.19 2.17 6.95
CA ALA A 131 11.82 2.19 7.44
C ALA A 131 11.72 2.79 8.85
N ASN A 132 12.53 2.30 9.77
CA ASN A 132 12.56 2.77 11.17
C ASN A 132 13.05 4.21 11.30
N ALA A 133 14.01 4.61 10.47
CA ALA A 133 14.48 6.00 10.44
C ALA A 133 13.39 6.96 9.97
N ILE A 134 12.66 6.61 8.92
CA ILE A 134 11.52 7.39 8.41
C ILE A 134 10.43 7.48 9.48
N ALA A 135 10.02 6.36 10.07
CA ALA A 135 9.00 6.34 11.11
C ALA A 135 9.38 7.18 12.34
N THR A 136 10.67 7.22 12.69
CA THR A 136 11.17 8.01 13.83
C THR A 136 11.26 9.49 13.51
N ASN A 137 11.82 9.85 12.35
CA ASN A 137 12.13 11.24 12.01
C ASN A 137 10.98 11.97 11.32
N ASN A 138 10.08 11.22 10.67
CA ASN A 138 8.94 11.74 9.89
C ASN A 138 7.67 10.97 10.24
N PRO A 139 7.13 11.14 11.46
CA PRO A 139 5.92 10.42 11.91
C PRO A 139 4.66 10.79 11.13
N GLU A 140 4.67 11.91 10.40
CA GLU A 140 3.59 12.35 9.51
C GLU A 140 3.51 11.53 8.22
N VAL A 141 4.61 10.87 7.83
CA VAL A 141 4.69 10.10 6.59
C VAL A 141 3.97 8.76 6.72
N HIS A 142 3.09 8.45 5.78
CA HIS A 142 2.50 7.12 5.67
C HIS A 142 3.51 6.15 5.05
N LEU A 143 4.03 5.26 5.86
CA LEU A 143 5.02 4.27 5.44
C LEU A 143 4.35 2.96 5.03
N MET A 144 4.58 2.53 3.80
CA MET A 144 4.13 1.25 3.25
C MET A 144 5.33 0.38 2.91
N VAL A 145 5.33 -0.86 3.38
CA VAL A 145 6.33 -1.88 3.03
C VAL A 145 5.67 -2.98 2.23
N VAL A 146 6.05 -3.13 0.98
CA VAL A 146 5.48 -4.10 0.05
C VAL A 146 6.48 -5.25 -0.16
N LEU A 147 6.12 -6.44 0.31
CA LEU A 147 6.94 -7.63 0.25
C LEU A 147 6.37 -8.60 -0.79
N VAL A 148 7.16 -8.87 -1.82
CA VAL A 148 6.74 -9.72 -2.96
C VAL A 148 7.61 -10.97 -3.03
N ASP A 149 6.96 -12.15 -2.98
CA ASP A 149 7.63 -13.45 -3.05
C ASP A 149 8.66 -13.65 -1.91
N GLU A 150 8.36 -13.09 -0.73
CA GLU A 150 9.17 -13.24 0.48
C GLU A 150 8.67 -14.41 1.35
N ARG A 151 9.51 -14.86 2.27
CA ARG A 151 9.17 -15.94 3.20
C ARG A 151 8.26 -15.44 4.31
N PRO A 152 7.30 -16.25 4.81
CA PRO A 152 6.41 -15.85 5.91
C PRO A 152 7.15 -15.36 7.15
N GLU A 153 8.32 -15.95 7.47
CA GLU A 153 9.14 -15.54 8.61
C GLU A 153 9.69 -14.11 8.43
N GLU A 154 10.11 -13.76 7.23
CA GLU A 154 10.62 -12.42 6.90
C GLU A 154 9.49 -11.38 6.93
N VAL A 155 8.28 -11.76 6.49
CA VAL A 155 7.09 -10.92 6.60
C VAL A 155 6.76 -10.64 8.05
N THR A 156 6.70 -11.68 8.89
CA THR A 156 6.40 -11.55 10.33
C THR A 156 7.47 -10.71 11.06
N ASP A 157 8.73 -10.86 10.69
CA ASP A 157 9.82 -10.05 11.26
C ASP A 157 9.65 -8.57 10.88
N MET A 158 9.32 -8.29 9.63
CA MET A 158 9.06 -6.92 9.15
C MET A 158 7.87 -6.29 9.87
N GLU A 159 6.76 -7.03 10.04
CA GLU A 159 5.56 -6.56 10.75
C GLU A 159 5.85 -6.22 12.22
N ARG A 160 6.78 -6.94 12.86
CA ARG A 160 7.17 -6.69 14.26
C ARG A 160 8.15 -5.55 14.42
N THR A 161 9.01 -5.32 13.43
CA THR A 161 10.15 -4.39 13.53
C THR A 161 9.88 -3.02 12.92
N VAL A 162 8.93 -2.91 12.00
CA VAL A 162 8.64 -1.68 11.27
C VAL A 162 7.31 -1.08 11.72
N GLN A 163 7.32 0.20 12.07
CA GLN A 163 6.10 0.99 12.31
C GLN A 163 5.58 1.53 10.99
N GLY A 164 4.74 0.75 10.31
CA GLY A 164 4.17 1.08 9.01
C GLY A 164 3.18 0.02 8.56
N GLU A 165 2.54 0.24 7.42
CA GLU A 165 1.66 -0.72 6.79
C GLU A 165 2.50 -1.76 6.02
N VAL A 166 2.49 -3.02 6.47
CA VAL A 166 3.18 -4.12 5.78
C VAL A 166 2.17 -4.85 4.90
N ILE A 167 2.48 -4.92 3.61
CA ILE A 167 1.65 -5.53 2.58
C ILE A 167 2.47 -6.63 1.94
N SER A 168 1.99 -7.87 1.98
CA SER A 168 2.79 -9.01 1.54
C SER A 168 2.03 -9.95 0.62
N SER A 169 2.80 -10.58 -0.27
CA SER A 169 2.42 -11.76 -1.03
C SER A 169 3.56 -12.76 -0.92
N THR A 170 3.35 -13.82 -0.13
CA THR A 170 4.36 -14.81 0.21
C THR A 170 4.68 -15.75 -0.95
N PHE A 171 5.82 -16.41 -0.92
CA PHE A 171 6.38 -17.22 -2.01
C PHE A 171 5.50 -18.41 -2.46
N ASP A 172 4.60 -18.87 -1.60
CA ASP A 172 3.65 -19.96 -1.86
C ASP A 172 2.44 -19.54 -2.71
N ARG A 173 2.32 -18.24 -3.01
CA ARG A 173 1.22 -17.70 -3.83
C ARG A 173 1.58 -17.67 -5.31
N PRO A 174 0.58 -17.72 -6.20
CA PRO A 174 0.81 -17.60 -7.63
C PRO A 174 1.34 -16.21 -8.02
N ALA A 175 2.07 -16.13 -9.14
CA ALA A 175 2.66 -14.90 -9.66
C ALA A 175 1.62 -13.76 -9.86
N SER A 176 0.40 -14.11 -10.26
CA SER A 176 -0.71 -13.16 -10.40
C SER A 176 -1.08 -12.43 -9.09
N ASP A 177 -0.89 -13.09 -7.95
CA ASP A 177 -1.14 -12.47 -6.65
C ASP A 177 -0.06 -11.44 -6.32
N HIS A 178 1.20 -11.72 -6.67
CA HIS A 178 2.32 -10.80 -6.49
C HIS A 178 2.10 -9.48 -7.24
N THR A 179 1.70 -9.58 -8.51
CA THR A 179 1.41 -8.39 -9.33
C THR A 179 0.19 -7.64 -8.82
N THR A 180 -0.88 -8.36 -8.46
CA THR A 180 -2.11 -7.76 -7.93
C THR A 180 -1.86 -6.97 -6.64
N VAL A 181 -1.12 -7.54 -5.70
CA VAL A 181 -0.77 -6.89 -4.42
C VAL A 181 0.07 -5.65 -4.66
N ALA A 182 1.14 -5.76 -5.46
CA ALA A 182 2.02 -4.63 -5.74
C ALA A 182 1.29 -3.47 -6.43
N GLU A 183 0.48 -3.78 -7.46
CA GLU A 183 -0.32 -2.77 -8.15
C GLU A 183 -1.33 -2.08 -7.22
N LEU A 184 -2.05 -2.85 -6.42
CA LEU A 184 -3.04 -2.29 -5.51
C LEU A 184 -2.39 -1.42 -4.42
N ALA A 185 -1.21 -1.83 -3.91
CA ALA A 185 -0.45 -1.04 -2.96
C ALA A 185 -0.04 0.32 -3.54
N ILE A 186 0.45 0.35 -4.77
CA ILE A 186 0.80 1.60 -5.47
C ILE A 186 -0.45 2.46 -5.74
N GLU A 187 -1.56 1.86 -6.15
CA GLU A 187 -2.82 2.60 -6.33
C GLU A 187 -3.31 3.16 -4.98
N ARG A 188 -3.17 2.42 -3.89
CA ARG A 188 -3.47 2.94 -2.54
C ARG A 188 -2.57 4.12 -2.18
N ALA A 189 -1.28 4.02 -2.41
CA ALA A 189 -0.34 5.12 -2.19
C ALA A 189 -0.73 6.38 -2.97
N LYS A 190 -1.12 6.25 -4.24
CA LYS A 190 -1.62 7.37 -5.06
C LYS A 190 -2.87 8.03 -4.45
N ARG A 191 -3.79 7.23 -3.89
CA ARG A 191 -5.00 7.78 -3.23
C ARG A 191 -4.65 8.59 -1.99
N LEU A 192 -3.67 8.15 -1.22
CA LEU A 192 -3.19 8.90 -0.05
C LEU A 192 -2.51 10.22 -0.45
N VAL A 193 -1.72 10.21 -1.52
CA VAL A 193 -1.10 11.44 -2.06
C VAL A 193 -2.17 12.42 -2.57
N GLU A 194 -3.24 11.96 -3.20
CA GLU A 194 -4.38 12.79 -3.60
C GLU A 194 -5.06 13.51 -2.43
N LEU A 195 -4.90 12.98 -1.21
CA LEU A 195 -5.37 13.60 0.04
C LEU A 195 -4.36 14.58 0.65
N GLY A 196 -3.21 14.79 0.00
CA GLY A 196 -2.13 15.64 0.50
C GLY A 196 -1.23 14.96 1.54
N GLN A 197 -1.27 13.64 1.66
CA GLN A 197 -0.38 12.89 2.55
C GLN A 197 0.96 12.59 1.87
N ASP A 198 2.04 12.67 2.65
CA ASP A 198 3.34 12.16 2.24
C ASP A 198 3.37 10.65 2.41
N VAL A 199 3.73 9.94 1.35
CA VAL A 199 3.76 8.46 1.33
C VAL A 199 5.14 7.98 0.91
N VAL A 200 5.70 7.05 1.68
CA VAL A 200 6.91 6.31 1.31
C VAL A 200 6.55 4.85 1.10
N VAL A 201 6.91 4.32 -0.05
CA VAL A 201 6.75 2.90 -0.39
C VAL A 201 8.12 2.24 -0.48
N LEU A 202 8.35 1.25 0.36
CA LEU A 202 9.53 0.38 0.32
C LEU A 202 9.12 -0.95 -0.31
N LEU A 203 9.70 -1.29 -1.45
CA LEU A 203 9.37 -2.50 -2.21
C LEU A 203 10.53 -3.50 -2.17
N ASP A 204 10.29 -4.68 -1.66
CA ASP A 204 11.20 -5.83 -1.67
C ASP A 204 10.53 -7.04 -2.33
N SER A 205 10.92 -7.51 -3.53
CA SER A 205 11.97 -6.94 -4.36
C SER A 205 11.50 -6.72 -5.80
N MET A 206 12.08 -5.72 -6.44
CA MET A 206 11.84 -5.42 -7.86
C MET A 206 12.15 -6.60 -8.78
N THR A 207 13.21 -7.37 -8.49
CA THR A 207 13.59 -8.54 -9.28
C THR A 207 12.51 -9.63 -9.28
N ARG A 208 11.93 -9.92 -8.10
CA ARG A 208 10.88 -10.92 -7.96
C ARG A 208 9.57 -10.43 -8.58
N LEU A 209 9.24 -9.15 -8.40
CA LEU A 209 8.08 -8.55 -9.06
C LEU A 209 8.21 -8.60 -10.59
N ALA A 210 9.38 -8.28 -11.14
CA ALA A 210 9.62 -8.37 -12.59
C ALA A 210 9.44 -9.80 -13.13
N ARG A 211 9.88 -10.81 -12.38
CA ARG A 211 9.64 -12.23 -12.73
C ARG A 211 8.16 -12.60 -12.71
N ALA A 212 7.38 -12.02 -11.80
CA ALA A 212 5.95 -12.29 -11.71
C ALA A 212 5.14 -11.72 -12.89
N TYR A 213 5.70 -10.74 -13.61
CA TYR A 213 5.10 -10.18 -14.83
C TYR A 213 5.45 -10.97 -16.10
N ASN A 214 6.44 -11.86 -16.08
CA ASN A 214 6.84 -12.70 -17.20
C ASN A 214 6.10 -14.05 -17.21
#